data_f211b9cabc86b81d7890bf0760aad24c
#
_entry.id   f211b9cabc86b81d7890bf0760aad24c
#
_cell.length_a   1.000
_cell.length_b   1.000
_cell.length_c   1.000
_cell.angle_alpha   90.00
_cell.angle_beta   90.00
_cell.angle_gamma   90.00
#
_symmetry.space_group_name_H-M   'P 1'
#
loop_
_entity.id
_entity.type
_entity.pdbx_description
1 polymer ?
#
loop_
_entity_poly.entity_id
_entity_poly.type
_entity_poly.pdbx_seq_one_letter_code
_entity_poly.pdbx_strand_id
1 'polypeptide(L)'
;MTDQPDLSSTFVASMTTRIYRHAAAYEDKITDHFAGLDGRDRQPREDRLLDSFNTHVETVVASYEPPGIRRRGDSLVFADLYAATREPHTDEAEHGTIPVEFLAALLAAEVEYRGPLRLSGTQNTMLAEVYERLGDCMRSTGLPGHAALAFRRAGGLHRQNEDDDDADRCGLAQARARFEALPPGLRRTGGYVSDLLCGYGYQPFRLLAWMALLLVAFTLVISFLAGVEIPSTFYLCLMNFLNPVGVGDTKDIGGFGQTLLVVEAYVGTVSTSVFFALLVRRWFRL
;
A
#
# COMPACT_ATOMS: atom_id res chain seq x y z
N MET A 1 -9.30 50.24 -15.72
CA MET A 1 -9.09 48.80 -15.97
C MET A 1 -9.77 48.09 -14.81
N THR A 2 -11.04 47.76 -14.95
CA THR A 2 -11.85 47.10 -13.91
C THR A 2 -11.36 45.64 -13.83
N ASP A 3 -10.81 45.30 -12.68
CA ASP A 3 -10.43 43.96 -12.28
C ASP A 3 -11.72 43.10 -12.24
N GLN A 4 -12.08 42.46 -13.34
CA GLN A 4 -13.12 41.41 -13.30
C GLN A 4 -12.57 40.27 -12.49
N PRO A 5 -13.23 39.86 -11.38
CA PRO A 5 -12.81 38.72 -10.62
C PRO A 5 -12.77 37.51 -11.56
N ASP A 6 -11.62 36.88 -11.62
CA ASP A 6 -11.43 35.73 -12.49
C ASP A 6 -12.48 34.65 -12.10
N LEU A 7 -13.43 34.37 -13.02
CA LEU A 7 -14.51 33.41 -12.77
C LEU A 7 -13.99 32.06 -12.28
N SER A 8 -12.73 31.75 -12.58
CA SER A 8 -12.04 30.57 -12.09
C SER A 8 -11.76 30.66 -10.59
N SER A 9 -11.37 31.81 -10.06
CA SER A 9 -11.05 32.00 -8.64
C SER A 9 -12.30 31.94 -7.76
N THR A 10 -13.40 32.54 -8.23
CA THR A 10 -14.69 32.50 -7.51
C THR A 10 -15.30 31.10 -7.49
N PHE A 11 -15.18 30.35 -8.59
CA PHE A 11 -15.60 28.95 -8.66
C PHE A 11 -14.80 28.09 -7.70
N VAL A 12 -13.46 28.17 -7.73
CA VAL A 12 -12.58 27.42 -6.82
C VAL A 12 -12.90 27.75 -5.36
N ALA A 13 -13.06 29.01 -5.00
CA ALA A 13 -13.41 29.43 -3.65
C ALA A 13 -14.77 28.85 -3.19
N SER A 14 -15.78 28.86 -4.07
CA SER A 14 -17.09 28.26 -3.80
C SER A 14 -16.98 26.74 -3.57
N MET A 15 -16.24 26.04 -4.42
CA MET A 15 -16.02 24.60 -4.28
C MET A 15 -15.21 24.26 -3.03
N THR A 16 -14.17 25.02 -2.73
CA THR A 16 -13.39 24.88 -1.49
C THR A 16 -14.27 25.02 -0.24
N THR A 17 -15.15 26.02 -0.19
CA THR A 17 -16.11 26.19 0.91
C THR A 17 -17.05 24.99 1.04
N ARG A 18 -17.52 24.43 -0.10
CA ARG A 18 -18.35 23.25 -0.10
C ARG A 18 -17.60 22.01 0.38
N ILE A 19 -16.37 21.81 -0.09
CA ILE A 19 -15.49 20.72 0.33
C ILE A 19 -15.28 20.76 1.85
N TYR A 20 -14.94 21.92 2.41
CA TYR A 20 -14.78 22.06 3.86
C TYR A 20 -16.05 21.73 4.64
N ARG A 21 -17.22 22.13 4.16
CA ARG A 21 -18.50 21.79 4.80
C ARG A 21 -18.74 20.28 4.84
N HIS A 22 -18.45 19.57 3.73
CA HIS A 22 -18.56 18.13 3.68
C HIS A 22 -17.48 17.43 4.50
N ALA A 23 -16.27 17.99 4.56
CA ALA A 23 -15.18 17.45 5.39
C ALA A 23 -15.52 17.57 6.89
N ALA A 24 -16.02 18.71 7.35
CA ALA A 24 -16.46 18.89 8.74
C ALA A 24 -17.60 17.95 9.12
N ALA A 25 -18.62 17.82 8.26
CA ALA A 25 -19.71 16.87 8.49
C ALA A 25 -19.25 15.41 8.49
N TYR A 26 -18.13 15.12 7.84
CA TYR A 26 -17.53 13.78 7.84
C TYR A 26 -16.63 13.58 9.06
N GLU A 27 -15.92 14.61 9.52
CA GLU A 27 -15.14 14.60 10.77
C GLU A 27 -16.00 14.22 11.98
N ASP A 28 -17.20 14.80 12.11
CA ASP A 28 -18.15 14.45 13.15
C ASP A 28 -18.42 12.93 13.18
N LYS A 29 -18.64 12.32 12.01
CA LYS A 29 -18.86 10.86 11.90
C LYS A 29 -17.64 10.02 12.27
N ILE A 30 -16.42 10.50 11.95
CA ILE A 30 -15.18 9.85 12.34
C ILE A 30 -15.03 9.92 13.88
N THR A 31 -15.27 11.09 14.45
CA THR A 31 -15.21 11.31 15.90
C THR A 31 -16.20 10.40 16.63
N ASP A 32 -17.44 10.33 16.17
CA ASP A 32 -18.45 9.40 16.70
C ASP A 32 -18.03 7.93 16.56
N HIS A 33 -17.38 7.60 15.45
CA HIS A 33 -16.82 6.28 15.23
C HIS A 33 -15.75 5.94 16.27
N PHE A 34 -14.80 6.81 16.51
CA PHE A 34 -13.74 6.57 17.52
C PHE A 34 -14.31 6.60 18.95
N ALA A 35 -15.26 7.47 19.28
CA ALA A 35 -15.89 7.54 20.59
C ALA A 35 -16.72 6.28 20.92
N GLY A 36 -17.26 5.60 19.92
CA GLY A 36 -18.06 4.37 20.10
C GLY A 36 -17.25 3.08 20.13
N LEU A 37 -15.91 3.15 20.17
CA LEU A 37 -15.04 1.98 20.05
C LEU A 37 -14.61 1.41 21.39
N ASP A 38 -15.24 0.30 21.80
CA ASP A 38 -14.58 -0.76 22.57
C ASP A 38 -13.71 -1.57 21.59
N GLY A 39 -12.42 -1.68 21.86
CA GLY A 39 -11.31 -2.04 20.94
C GLY A 39 -11.41 -3.30 20.07
N ARG A 40 -12.54 -4.01 20.00
CA ARG A 40 -12.72 -5.25 19.22
C ARG A 40 -13.52 -5.09 17.92
N ASP A 41 -14.21 -3.98 17.71
CA ASP A 41 -15.23 -3.83 16.64
C ASP A 41 -14.86 -2.77 15.57
N ARG A 42 -13.56 -2.48 15.42
CA ARG A 42 -13.10 -1.37 14.55
C ARG A 42 -13.45 -1.53 13.07
N GLN A 43 -13.50 -2.74 12.54
CA GLN A 43 -13.50 -3.00 11.10
C GLN A 43 -14.82 -2.93 10.36
N PRO A 44 -15.92 -3.56 10.80
CA PRO A 44 -17.18 -3.46 10.06
C PRO A 44 -17.72 -2.04 10.01
N ARG A 45 -17.19 -1.16 10.88
CA ARG A 45 -17.56 0.25 10.94
C ARG A 45 -16.76 1.13 9.99
N GLU A 46 -15.50 0.81 9.69
CA GLU A 46 -14.71 1.58 8.73
C GLU A 46 -15.23 1.43 7.29
N ASP A 47 -15.73 0.26 6.90
CA ASP A 47 -16.40 0.08 5.62
C ASP A 47 -17.61 1.02 5.49
N ARG A 48 -18.41 1.19 6.55
CA ARG A 48 -19.52 2.14 6.56
C ARG A 48 -19.05 3.61 6.49
N LEU A 49 -17.91 3.93 7.11
CA LEU A 49 -17.31 5.26 6.98
C LEU A 49 -16.87 5.51 5.53
N LEU A 50 -16.25 4.55 4.88
CA LEU A 50 -15.85 4.65 3.47
C LEU A 50 -17.06 4.82 2.55
N ASP A 51 -18.17 4.12 2.80
CA ASP A 51 -19.43 4.30 2.06
C ASP A 51 -19.98 5.71 2.26
N SER A 52 -19.96 6.21 3.51
CA SER A 52 -20.35 7.58 3.82
C SER A 52 -19.42 8.60 3.15
N PHE A 53 -18.10 8.37 3.17
CA PHE A 53 -17.14 9.21 2.48
C PHE A 53 -17.43 9.28 0.98
N ASN A 54 -17.66 8.14 0.34
CA ASN A 54 -18.03 8.09 -1.07
C ASN A 54 -19.29 8.89 -1.38
N THR A 55 -20.29 8.86 -0.50
CA THR A 55 -21.51 9.67 -0.65
C THR A 55 -21.22 11.17 -0.62
N HIS A 56 -20.32 11.62 0.28
CA HIS A 56 -19.88 13.01 0.32
C HIS A 56 -19.11 13.38 -0.97
N VAL A 57 -18.20 12.52 -1.43
CA VAL A 57 -17.47 12.72 -2.69
C VAL A 57 -18.44 12.85 -3.87
N GLU A 58 -19.38 11.93 -4.02
CA GLU A 58 -20.38 11.95 -5.11
C GLU A 58 -21.21 13.23 -5.11
N THR A 59 -21.63 13.69 -3.93
CA THR A 59 -22.38 14.93 -3.77
C THR A 59 -21.58 16.15 -4.23
N VAL A 60 -20.30 16.20 -3.91
CA VAL A 60 -19.41 17.29 -4.32
C VAL A 60 -19.11 17.19 -5.82
N VAL A 61 -18.78 16.01 -6.33
CA VAL A 61 -18.50 15.77 -7.76
C VAL A 61 -19.71 16.11 -8.62
N ALA A 62 -20.93 15.77 -8.21
CA ALA A 62 -22.15 16.11 -8.94
C ALA A 62 -22.36 17.62 -9.12
N SER A 63 -21.76 18.43 -8.26
CA SER A 63 -21.81 19.89 -8.31
C SER A 63 -20.54 20.52 -8.92
N TYR A 64 -19.56 19.68 -9.32
CA TYR A 64 -18.30 20.12 -9.88
C TYR A 64 -18.43 20.29 -11.39
N GLU A 65 -18.92 21.44 -11.79
CA GLU A 65 -19.01 21.89 -13.19
C GLU A 65 -18.00 23.02 -13.44
N PRO A 66 -16.73 22.70 -13.70
CA PRO A 66 -15.72 23.73 -13.90
C PRO A 66 -16.05 24.51 -15.18
N PRO A 67 -16.27 25.83 -15.11
CA PRO A 67 -16.53 26.65 -16.28
C PRO A 67 -15.29 26.55 -17.17
N GLY A 68 -15.42 26.23 -18.44
CA GLY A 68 -14.40 26.09 -19.51
C GLY A 68 -12.96 26.53 -19.21
N ILE A 69 -12.48 26.15 -18.03
CA ILE A 69 -11.20 26.57 -17.49
C ILE A 69 -10.12 25.88 -18.30
N ARG A 70 -9.51 26.62 -19.21
CA ARG A 70 -8.18 26.26 -19.66
C ARG A 70 -7.27 26.35 -18.44
N ARG A 71 -6.85 25.18 -17.93
CA ARG A 71 -5.88 25.13 -16.83
C ARG A 71 -4.68 25.99 -17.22
N ARG A 72 -4.43 27.05 -16.45
CA ARG A 72 -3.19 27.81 -16.56
C ARG A 72 -2.08 26.96 -15.95
N GLY A 73 -1.31 26.30 -16.79
CA GLY A 73 -0.15 25.52 -16.35
C GLY A 73 -0.51 24.14 -15.78
N ASP A 74 0.49 23.50 -15.21
CA ASP A 74 0.42 22.13 -14.65
C ASP A 74 -0.02 22.10 -13.18
N SER A 75 -0.63 23.19 -12.64
CA SER A 75 -1.10 23.23 -11.25
C SER A 75 -2.40 22.45 -11.05
N LEU A 76 -2.57 21.89 -9.85
CA LEU A 76 -3.82 21.30 -9.39
C LEU A 76 -4.85 22.39 -9.08
N VAL A 77 -6.14 22.08 -9.23
CA VAL A 77 -7.23 23.06 -9.01
C VAL A 77 -7.32 23.47 -7.53
N PHE A 78 -7.13 22.51 -6.63
CA PHE A 78 -7.23 22.71 -5.19
C PHE A 78 -5.85 22.75 -4.50
N ALA A 79 -4.83 23.32 -5.16
CA ALA A 79 -3.46 23.36 -4.65
C ALA A 79 -3.34 23.93 -3.23
N ASP A 80 -4.17 24.92 -2.88
CA ASP A 80 -4.18 25.54 -1.55
C ASP A 80 -4.65 24.56 -0.46
N LEU A 81 -5.63 23.69 -0.75
CA LEU A 81 -6.06 22.64 0.18
C LEU A 81 -4.95 21.61 0.41
N TYR A 82 -4.16 21.34 -0.60
CA TYR A 82 -3.04 20.38 -0.50
C TYR A 82 -1.83 20.96 0.21
N ALA A 83 -1.71 22.28 0.31
CA ALA A 83 -0.62 22.94 1.04
C ALA A 83 -0.64 22.54 2.53
N ALA A 84 -1.81 22.43 3.14
CA ALA A 84 -1.97 21.99 4.53
C ALA A 84 -1.43 20.57 4.79
N THR A 85 -1.36 19.71 3.76
CA THR A 85 -0.84 18.34 3.89
C THR A 85 0.69 18.27 3.81
N ARG A 86 1.39 19.37 3.54
CA ARG A 86 2.86 19.40 3.41
C ARG A 86 3.58 19.57 4.74
N GLU A 87 2.92 20.14 5.72
CA GLU A 87 3.51 20.28 7.04
C GLU A 87 3.52 18.93 7.75
N PRO A 88 4.68 18.48 8.27
CA PRO A 88 4.73 17.24 9.02
C PRO A 88 3.83 17.41 10.24
N HIS A 89 2.83 16.53 10.37
CA HIS A 89 2.08 16.45 11.62
C HIS A 89 3.06 16.06 12.71
N THR A 90 3.27 16.93 13.68
CA THR A 90 3.97 16.60 14.91
C THR A 90 3.25 15.41 15.56
N ASP A 91 4.02 14.41 15.99
CA ASP A 91 3.59 13.11 16.54
C ASP A 91 2.64 13.19 17.77
N GLU A 92 2.13 14.36 18.11
CA GLU A 92 1.19 14.60 19.20
C GLU A 92 -0.30 14.54 18.80
N ALA A 93 -0.61 14.15 17.56
CA ALA A 93 -2.00 13.91 17.19
C ALA A 93 -2.52 12.71 18.02
N GLU A 94 -3.36 12.98 19.01
CA GLU A 94 -4.07 11.97 19.78
C GLU A 94 -4.74 10.98 18.80
N HIS A 95 -4.50 9.70 19.02
CA HIS A 95 -5.13 8.65 18.23
C HIS A 95 -6.64 8.90 18.15
N GLY A 96 -7.15 9.15 16.94
CA GLY A 96 -8.58 9.32 16.69
C GLY A 96 -9.03 10.73 16.26
N THR A 97 -8.15 11.73 16.27
CA THR A 97 -8.50 13.07 15.77
C THR A 97 -7.79 13.33 14.45
N ILE A 98 -8.54 13.48 13.39
CA ILE A 98 -8.03 13.84 12.07
C ILE A 98 -8.40 15.29 11.82
N PRO A 99 -7.44 16.16 11.54
CA PRO A 99 -7.75 17.55 11.20
C PRO A 99 -8.66 17.63 9.97
N VAL A 100 -9.65 18.52 10.03
CA VAL A 100 -10.61 18.73 8.95
C VAL A 100 -9.93 19.09 7.62
N GLU A 101 -8.76 19.71 7.69
CA GLU A 101 -7.94 20.08 6.55
C GLU A 101 -7.48 18.85 5.74
N PHE A 102 -7.12 17.76 6.42
CA PHE A 102 -6.73 16.51 5.74
C PHE A 102 -7.92 15.81 5.08
N LEU A 103 -9.08 15.85 5.73
CA LEU A 103 -10.33 15.34 5.15
C LEU A 103 -10.78 16.19 3.97
N ALA A 104 -10.63 17.52 4.07
CA ALA A 104 -10.91 18.43 2.97
C ALA A 104 -9.95 18.20 1.79
N ALA A 105 -8.67 17.98 2.06
CA ALA A 105 -7.69 17.62 1.03
C ALA A 105 -8.02 16.28 0.37
N LEU A 106 -8.45 15.26 1.14
CA LEU A 106 -8.84 13.96 0.60
C LEU A 106 -10.10 14.06 -0.29
N LEU A 107 -11.11 14.82 0.16
CA LEU A 107 -12.31 15.10 -0.65
C LEU A 107 -11.96 15.87 -1.93
N ALA A 108 -11.12 16.90 -1.83
CA ALA A 108 -10.64 17.68 -2.97
C ALA A 108 -9.90 16.79 -3.98
N ALA A 109 -9.02 15.90 -3.50
CA ALA A 109 -8.28 14.97 -4.35
C ALA A 109 -9.21 14.00 -5.09
N GLU A 110 -10.25 13.46 -4.42
CA GLU A 110 -11.25 12.61 -5.08
C GLU A 110 -12.09 13.38 -6.10
N VAL A 111 -12.44 14.66 -5.82
CA VAL A 111 -13.15 15.52 -6.78
C VAL A 111 -12.28 15.80 -8.00
N GLU A 112 -11.01 16.07 -7.82
CA GLU A 112 -10.09 16.33 -8.93
C GLU A 112 -9.79 15.05 -9.73
N TYR A 113 -9.67 13.92 -9.06
CA TYR A 113 -9.45 12.60 -9.67
C TYR A 113 -10.65 12.10 -10.48
N ARG A 114 -11.88 12.27 -9.95
CA ARG A 114 -13.13 11.79 -10.57
C ARG A 114 -13.78 12.84 -11.49
N GLY A 115 -13.33 14.08 -11.41
CA GLY A 115 -13.90 15.19 -12.15
C GLY A 115 -13.72 15.06 -13.66
N PRO A 116 -14.44 15.89 -14.44
CA PRO A 116 -14.45 15.83 -15.90
C PRO A 116 -13.15 16.32 -16.55
N LEU A 117 -12.27 16.96 -15.78
CA LEU A 117 -11.01 17.50 -16.29
C LEU A 117 -9.93 16.43 -16.33
N ARG A 118 -9.43 16.14 -17.53
CA ARG A 118 -8.33 15.20 -17.69
C ARG A 118 -7.04 15.80 -17.11
N LEU A 119 -6.38 15.04 -16.27
CA LEU A 119 -5.10 15.40 -15.66
C LEU A 119 -3.95 15.25 -16.67
N SER A 120 -2.97 16.16 -16.62
CA SER A 120 -1.69 16.01 -17.33
C SER A 120 -0.78 15.04 -16.55
N GLY A 121 0.31 14.57 -17.19
CA GLY A 121 1.29 13.72 -16.48
C GLY A 121 1.85 14.38 -15.23
N THR A 122 2.23 15.66 -15.29
CA THR A 122 2.72 16.42 -14.12
C THR A 122 1.65 16.51 -13.02
N GLN A 123 0.39 16.74 -13.39
CA GLN A 123 -0.72 16.78 -12.43
C GLN A 123 -0.99 15.42 -11.80
N ASN A 124 -0.87 14.32 -12.57
CA ASN A 124 -0.95 12.97 -12.05
C ASN A 124 0.10 12.73 -10.96
N THR A 125 1.37 13.11 -11.22
CA THR A 125 2.44 12.98 -10.22
C THR A 125 2.15 13.79 -8.96
N MET A 126 1.78 15.07 -9.11
CA MET A 126 1.47 15.92 -7.96
C MET A 126 0.28 15.40 -7.14
N LEU A 127 -0.77 14.93 -7.82
CA LEU A 127 -1.94 14.37 -7.14
C LEU A 127 -1.63 13.03 -6.47
N ALA A 128 -0.77 12.21 -7.08
CA ALA A 128 -0.29 10.97 -6.49
C ALA A 128 0.46 11.23 -5.18
N GLU A 129 1.38 12.21 -5.17
CA GLU A 129 2.09 12.63 -3.95
C GLU A 129 1.13 13.13 -2.85
N VAL A 130 0.06 13.85 -3.22
CA VAL A 130 -0.98 14.26 -2.26
C VAL A 130 -1.64 13.03 -1.65
N TYR A 131 -2.03 12.05 -2.49
CA TYR A 131 -2.65 10.82 -2.00
C TYR A 131 -1.69 9.98 -1.13
N GLU A 132 -0.40 9.92 -1.44
CA GLU A 132 0.59 9.23 -0.61
C GLU A 132 0.65 9.84 0.80
N ARG A 133 0.80 11.18 0.90
CA ARG A 133 0.82 11.89 2.19
C ARG A 133 -0.48 11.69 2.97
N LEU A 134 -1.63 11.78 2.30
CA LEU A 134 -2.93 11.52 2.92
C LEU A 134 -3.05 10.07 3.39
N GLY A 135 -2.54 9.12 2.60
CA GLY A 135 -2.51 7.71 2.97
C GLY A 135 -1.70 7.45 4.24
N ASP A 136 -0.52 8.03 4.34
CA ASP A 136 0.33 7.94 5.54
C ASP A 136 -0.37 8.56 6.76
N CYS A 137 -0.97 9.73 6.61
CA CYS A 137 -1.73 10.39 7.68
C CYS A 137 -2.92 9.53 8.13
N MET A 138 -3.75 9.04 7.21
CA MET A 138 -4.91 8.19 7.55
C MET A 138 -4.50 6.89 8.25
N ARG A 139 -3.37 6.32 7.84
CA ARG A 139 -2.81 5.12 8.47
C ARG A 139 -2.36 5.39 9.90
N SER A 140 -1.61 6.48 10.15
CA SER A 140 -1.12 6.85 11.48
C SER A 140 -2.25 7.20 12.44
N THR A 141 -3.33 7.79 11.96
CA THR A 141 -4.51 8.16 12.74
C THR A 141 -5.47 6.99 13.00
N GLY A 142 -5.21 5.80 12.43
CA GLY A 142 -6.00 4.59 12.70
C GLY A 142 -7.17 4.35 11.72
N LEU A 143 -7.12 4.94 10.52
CA LEU A 143 -8.04 4.68 9.41
C LEU A 143 -7.35 3.93 8.25
N PRO A 144 -6.98 2.66 8.44
CA PRO A 144 -6.25 1.89 7.43
C PRO A 144 -7.06 1.65 6.15
N GLY A 145 -8.39 1.62 6.19
CA GLY A 145 -9.21 1.49 4.99
C GLY A 145 -9.16 2.74 4.10
N HIS A 146 -9.17 3.94 4.70
CA HIS A 146 -8.99 5.21 3.97
C HIS A 146 -7.57 5.34 3.43
N ALA A 147 -6.58 4.92 4.20
CA ALA A 147 -5.20 4.85 3.73
C ALA A 147 -5.06 3.94 2.51
N ALA A 148 -5.70 2.76 2.53
CA ALA A 148 -5.70 1.84 1.39
C ALA A 148 -6.39 2.44 0.15
N LEU A 149 -7.44 3.26 0.33
CA LEU A 149 -8.06 4.01 -0.77
C LEU A 149 -7.07 5.01 -1.36
N ALA A 150 -6.42 5.81 -0.52
CA ALA A 150 -5.48 6.84 -0.95
C ALA A 150 -4.29 6.23 -1.71
N PHE A 151 -3.62 5.21 -1.16
CA PHE A 151 -2.52 4.52 -1.83
C PHE A 151 -2.95 3.84 -3.14
N ARG A 152 -4.18 3.33 -3.23
CA ARG A 152 -4.71 2.79 -4.49
C ARG A 152 -4.82 3.85 -5.56
N ARG A 153 -5.27 5.08 -5.20
CA ARG A 153 -5.37 6.20 -6.12
C ARG A 153 -3.99 6.66 -6.58
N ALA A 154 -3.06 6.84 -5.64
CA ALA A 154 -1.67 7.19 -5.95
C ALA A 154 -1.04 6.19 -6.93
N GLY A 155 -1.11 4.89 -6.64
CA GLY A 155 -0.58 3.85 -7.52
C GLY A 155 -1.28 3.79 -8.90
N GLY A 156 -2.56 4.18 -8.99
CA GLY A 156 -3.27 4.33 -10.25
C GLY A 156 -2.74 5.49 -11.10
N LEU A 157 -2.45 6.63 -10.47
CA LEU A 157 -1.91 7.82 -11.12
C LEU A 157 -0.47 7.59 -11.60
N HIS A 158 0.38 6.96 -10.78
CA HIS A 158 1.74 6.59 -11.18
C HIS A 158 1.74 5.65 -12.39
N ARG A 159 0.85 4.64 -12.42
CA ARG A 159 0.71 3.75 -13.61
C ARG A 159 0.28 4.50 -14.87
N GLN A 160 -0.55 5.55 -14.75
CA GLN A 160 -0.93 6.37 -15.91
C GLN A 160 0.26 7.15 -16.48
N ASN A 161 1.27 7.40 -15.66
CA ASN A 161 2.51 8.08 -16.06
C ASN A 161 3.63 7.09 -16.42
N GLU A 162 3.35 5.77 -16.43
CA GLU A 162 4.35 4.72 -16.65
C GLU A 162 5.47 4.70 -15.59
N ASP A 163 5.18 5.23 -14.39
CA ASP A 163 6.07 5.24 -13.24
C ASP A 163 5.77 4.02 -12.35
N ASP A 164 6.31 2.90 -12.77
CA ASP A 164 5.96 1.61 -12.16
C ASP A 164 6.64 1.37 -10.82
N ASP A 165 7.80 1.96 -10.57
CA ASP A 165 8.50 1.80 -9.28
C ASP A 165 7.71 2.50 -8.17
N ASP A 166 7.20 3.69 -8.41
CA ASP A 166 6.33 4.41 -7.48
C ASP A 166 4.95 3.76 -7.38
N ALA A 167 4.41 3.23 -8.48
CA ALA A 167 3.17 2.44 -8.44
C ALA A 167 3.32 1.18 -7.58
N ASP A 168 4.44 0.48 -7.65
CA ASP A 168 4.73 -0.71 -6.83
C ASP A 168 4.92 -0.33 -5.35
N ARG A 169 5.58 0.80 -5.05
CA ARG A 169 5.69 1.35 -3.69
C ARG A 169 4.31 1.62 -3.09
N CYS A 170 3.46 2.32 -3.83
CA CYS A 170 2.07 2.58 -3.42
C CYS A 170 1.26 1.28 -3.28
N GLY A 171 1.48 0.30 -4.16
CA GLY A 171 0.84 -1.01 -4.09
C GLY A 171 1.21 -1.78 -2.81
N LEU A 172 2.48 -1.73 -2.41
CA LEU A 172 2.94 -2.29 -1.14
C LEU A 172 2.29 -1.59 0.06
N ALA A 173 2.27 -0.24 0.07
CA ALA A 173 1.64 0.55 1.12
C ALA A 173 0.12 0.25 1.21
N GLN A 174 -0.56 0.16 0.07
CA GLN A 174 -1.97 -0.24 -0.02
C GLN A 174 -2.21 -1.63 0.56
N ALA A 175 -1.35 -2.62 0.23
CA ALA A 175 -1.48 -3.98 0.74
C ALA A 175 -1.35 -3.99 2.27
N ARG A 176 -0.36 -3.29 2.83
CA ARG A 176 -0.17 -3.16 4.28
C ARG A 176 -1.38 -2.52 4.95
N ALA A 177 -1.86 -1.39 4.44
CA ALA A 177 -3.04 -0.72 4.98
C ALA A 177 -4.29 -1.63 4.95
N ARG A 178 -4.50 -2.37 3.86
CA ARG A 178 -5.59 -3.36 3.79
C ARG A 178 -5.48 -4.46 4.84
N PHE A 179 -4.26 -4.93 5.12
CA PHE A 179 -4.06 -5.96 6.15
C PHE A 179 -4.23 -5.42 7.56
N GLU A 180 -3.84 -4.18 7.80
CA GLU A 180 -4.11 -3.48 9.07
C GLU A 180 -5.62 -3.31 9.28
N ALA A 181 -6.37 -3.10 8.18
CA ALA A 181 -7.82 -3.04 8.17
C ALA A 181 -8.50 -4.39 8.44
N LEU A 182 -7.86 -5.56 8.34
CA LEU A 182 -8.48 -6.87 8.60
C LEU A 182 -8.65 -7.20 10.08
N PRO A 183 -9.73 -7.89 10.49
CA PRO A 183 -9.90 -8.37 11.85
C PRO A 183 -8.77 -9.32 12.28
N PRO A 184 -8.43 -9.34 13.57
CA PRO A 184 -7.44 -10.27 14.08
C PRO A 184 -7.89 -11.72 13.81
N GLY A 185 -7.05 -12.49 13.11
CA GLY A 185 -7.34 -13.89 12.74
C GLY A 185 -6.27 -14.49 11.83
N LEU A 186 -6.48 -15.75 11.41
CA LEU A 186 -5.57 -16.49 10.54
C LEU A 186 -5.20 -15.75 9.24
N ARG A 187 -6.11 -14.95 8.69
CA ARG A 187 -5.84 -14.13 7.50
C ARG A 187 -4.81 -13.05 7.78
N ARG A 188 -4.84 -12.45 8.98
CA ARG A 188 -3.88 -11.43 9.38
C ARG A 188 -2.49 -12.03 9.61
N THR A 189 -2.39 -13.23 10.21
CA THR A 189 -1.10 -13.95 10.35
C THR A 189 -0.52 -14.31 8.97
N GLY A 190 -1.32 -14.81 8.04
CA GLY A 190 -0.88 -15.05 6.66
C GLY A 190 -0.34 -13.79 5.95
N GLY A 191 -0.95 -12.64 6.23
CA GLY A 191 -0.49 -11.34 5.72
C GLY A 191 0.89 -10.94 6.24
N TYR A 192 1.15 -11.10 7.54
CA TYR A 192 2.48 -10.82 8.10
C TYR A 192 3.56 -11.72 7.50
N VAL A 193 3.26 -13.01 7.30
CA VAL A 193 4.19 -13.94 6.63
C VAL A 193 4.46 -13.49 5.19
N SER A 194 3.43 -13.09 4.45
CA SER A 194 3.58 -12.60 3.08
C SER A 194 4.38 -11.29 3.01
N ASP A 195 4.15 -10.34 3.94
CA ASP A 195 4.96 -9.11 4.01
C ASP A 195 6.42 -9.42 4.34
N LEU A 196 6.66 -10.32 5.29
CA LEU A 196 8.01 -10.70 5.71
C LEU A 196 8.79 -11.38 4.58
N LEU A 197 8.16 -12.30 3.84
CA LEU A 197 8.83 -13.11 2.81
C LEU A 197 9.05 -12.36 1.50
N CYS A 198 8.04 -11.64 1.01
CA CYS A 198 8.10 -11.07 -0.34
C CYS A 198 7.42 -9.70 -0.47
N GLY A 199 7.07 -9.03 0.65
CA GLY A 199 6.38 -7.74 0.61
C GLY A 199 5.11 -7.81 -0.24
N TYR A 200 4.21 -8.75 0.04
CA TYR A 200 2.99 -8.99 -0.75
C TYR A 200 3.22 -9.19 -2.25
N GLY A 201 4.42 -9.65 -2.63
CA GLY A 201 4.79 -9.88 -4.03
C GLY A 201 5.37 -8.65 -4.76
N TYR A 202 5.57 -7.53 -4.06
CA TYR A 202 6.21 -6.35 -4.63
C TYR A 202 7.74 -6.35 -4.50
N GLN A 203 8.31 -7.23 -3.65
CA GLN A 203 9.74 -7.29 -3.37
C GLN A 203 10.32 -8.70 -3.61
N PRO A 204 10.48 -9.15 -4.87
CA PRO A 204 10.94 -10.50 -5.17
C PRO A 204 12.36 -10.78 -4.64
N PHE A 205 13.23 -9.78 -4.59
CA PHE A 205 14.60 -9.95 -4.08
C PHE A 205 14.66 -10.23 -2.57
N ARG A 206 13.64 -9.85 -1.79
CA ARG A 206 13.54 -10.28 -0.39
C ARG A 206 13.31 -11.79 -0.28
N LEU A 207 12.52 -12.36 -1.18
CA LEU A 207 12.33 -13.80 -1.22
C LEU A 207 13.65 -14.52 -1.56
N LEU A 208 14.44 -13.97 -2.49
CA LEU A 208 15.77 -14.51 -2.81
C LEU A 208 16.69 -14.49 -1.58
N ALA A 209 16.69 -13.41 -0.80
CA ALA A 209 17.46 -13.32 0.45
C ALA A 209 17.00 -14.37 1.47
N TRP A 210 15.68 -14.59 1.60
CA TRP A 210 15.14 -15.65 2.45
C TRP A 210 15.54 -17.05 1.96
N MET A 211 15.53 -17.29 0.65
CA MET A 211 15.99 -18.57 0.07
C MET A 211 17.46 -18.83 0.41
N ALA A 212 18.33 -17.82 0.28
CA ALA A 212 19.74 -17.93 0.65
C ALA A 212 19.90 -18.20 2.16
N LEU A 213 19.14 -17.51 3.00
CA LEU A 213 19.15 -17.72 4.46
C LEU A 213 18.70 -19.13 4.83
N LEU A 214 17.64 -19.64 4.22
CA LEU A 214 17.13 -21.00 4.44
C LEU A 214 18.16 -22.03 4.01
N LEU A 215 18.81 -21.87 2.87
CA LEU A 215 19.87 -22.78 2.39
C LEU A 215 21.02 -22.85 3.40
N VAL A 216 21.47 -21.71 3.93
CA VAL A 216 22.51 -21.66 4.96
C VAL A 216 22.03 -22.34 6.25
N ALA A 217 20.79 -22.10 6.67
CA ALA A 217 20.22 -22.71 7.87
C ALA A 217 20.14 -24.24 7.74
N PHE A 218 19.63 -24.77 6.64
CA PHE A 218 19.60 -26.22 6.38
C PHE A 218 21.00 -26.83 6.35
N THR A 219 21.95 -26.17 5.68
CA THR A 219 23.35 -26.60 5.66
C THR A 219 23.93 -26.72 7.06
N LEU A 220 23.76 -25.71 7.92
CA LEU A 220 24.30 -25.74 9.28
C LEU A 220 23.62 -26.81 10.15
N VAL A 221 22.30 -26.94 10.06
CA VAL A 221 21.56 -27.97 10.82
C VAL A 221 21.96 -29.37 10.41
N ILE A 222 22.03 -29.64 9.11
CA ILE A 222 22.38 -30.98 8.59
C ILE A 222 23.85 -31.31 8.90
N SER A 223 24.79 -30.34 8.70
CA SER A 223 26.19 -30.52 9.03
C SER A 223 26.40 -30.85 10.52
N PHE A 224 25.68 -30.13 11.40
CA PHE A 224 25.75 -30.37 12.84
C PHE A 224 25.19 -31.75 13.24
N LEU A 225 24.07 -32.16 12.65
CA LEU A 225 23.40 -33.43 12.96
C LEU A 225 24.12 -34.64 12.38
N ALA A 226 24.67 -34.51 11.16
CA ALA A 226 25.34 -35.62 10.45
C ALA A 226 26.85 -35.69 10.76
N GLY A 227 27.43 -34.65 11.37
CA GLY A 227 28.88 -34.57 11.61
C GLY A 227 29.72 -34.48 10.33
N VAL A 228 29.11 -34.02 9.24
CA VAL A 228 29.76 -33.87 7.91
C VAL A 228 30.30 -32.46 7.76
N GLU A 229 31.39 -32.31 6.99
CA GLU A 229 32.02 -31.01 6.74
C GLU A 229 31.04 -30.04 6.05
N ILE A 230 31.05 -28.78 6.49
CA ILE A 230 30.16 -27.71 6.00
C ILE A 230 30.21 -27.55 4.47
N PRO A 231 31.39 -27.54 3.78
CA PRO A 231 31.43 -27.37 2.32
C PRO A 231 30.72 -28.49 1.56
N SER A 232 30.90 -29.73 1.98
CA SER A 232 30.26 -30.90 1.37
C SER A 232 28.75 -30.89 1.58
N THR A 233 28.31 -30.54 2.81
CA THR A 233 26.89 -30.39 3.15
C THR A 233 26.25 -29.22 2.39
N PHE A 234 26.95 -28.09 2.25
CA PHE A 234 26.46 -26.95 1.49
C PHE A 234 26.24 -27.31 0.01
N TYR A 235 27.20 -27.99 -0.61
CA TYR A 235 27.03 -28.46 -1.99
C TYR A 235 25.82 -29.38 -2.15
N LEU A 236 25.65 -30.32 -1.23
CA LEU A 236 24.54 -31.26 -1.22
C LEU A 236 23.18 -30.52 -1.06
N CYS A 237 23.07 -29.61 -0.08
CA CYS A 237 21.88 -28.79 0.13
C CYS A 237 21.60 -27.90 -1.10
N LEU A 238 22.61 -27.28 -1.69
CA LEU A 238 22.45 -26.44 -2.88
C LEU A 238 21.92 -27.23 -4.06
N MET A 239 22.48 -28.43 -4.30
CA MET A 239 22.03 -29.32 -5.38
C MET A 239 20.60 -29.80 -5.13
N ASN A 240 20.26 -30.15 -3.89
CA ASN A 240 18.93 -30.58 -3.50
C ASN A 240 17.89 -29.45 -3.62
N PHE A 241 18.28 -28.23 -3.24
CA PHE A 241 17.42 -27.05 -3.32
C PHE A 241 17.09 -26.65 -4.77
N LEU A 242 18.09 -26.75 -5.68
CA LEU A 242 17.93 -26.37 -7.08
C LEU A 242 17.38 -27.54 -7.95
N ASN A 243 17.72 -28.76 -7.61
CA ASN A 243 17.31 -29.94 -8.37
C ASN A 243 16.94 -31.12 -7.45
N PRO A 244 15.69 -31.17 -6.95
CA PRO A 244 15.27 -32.18 -5.97
C PRO A 244 15.23 -33.61 -6.49
N VAL A 245 15.43 -33.82 -7.81
CA VAL A 245 15.41 -35.18 -8.44
C VAL A 245 16.77 -35.86 -8.37
N GLY A 246 17.84 -35.10 -8.02
CA GLY A 246 19.21 -35.57 -8.15
C GLY A 246 20.00 -35.65 -6.84
N VAL A 247 19.35 -35.89 -5.71
CA VAL A 247 20.09 -36.07 -4.43
C VAL A 247 20.93 -37.33 -4.55
N GLY A 248 22.26 -37.13 -4.52
CA GLY A 248 23.25 -38.21 -4.56
C GLY A 248 23.16 -39.17 -3.35
N ASP A 249 24.17 -40.02 -3.17
CA ASP A 249 24.19 -41.00 -2.09
C ASP A 249 24.08 -40.32 -0.71
N THR A 250 22.92 -40.46 -0.06
CA THR A 250 22.61 -39.89 1.26
C THR A 250 22.82 -40.88 2.39
N LYS A 251 23.57 -41.99 2.14
CA LYS A 251 23.76 -43.09 3.12
C LYS A 251 24.47 -42.65 4.39
N ASP A 252 25.32 -41.62 4.29
CA ASP A 252 26.07 -41.08 5.43
C ASP A 252 25.25 -40.14 6.30
N ILE A 253 24.02 -39.77 5.86
CA ILE A 253 23.13 -38.88 6.56
C ILE A 253 22.04 -39.74 7.25
N GLY A 254 22.01 -39.72 8.59
CA GLY A 254 21.01 -40.43 9.36
C GLY A 254 19.56 -40.12 8.97
N GLY A 255 18.60 -40.98 9.29
CA GLY A 255 17.20 -40.87 8.83
C GLY A 255 16.53 -39.51 9.09
N PHE A 256 16.90 -38.84 10.17
CA PHE A 256 16.41 -37.47 10.47
C PHE A 256 16.98 -36.43 9.48
N GLY A 257 18.26 -36.53 9.12
CA GLY A 257 18.87 -35.68 8.10
C GLY A 257 18.25 -35.89 6.72
N GLN A 258 17.92 -37.13 6.35
CA GLN A 258 17.20 -37.42 5.12
C GLN A 258 15.80 -36.79 5.07
N THR A 259 15.08 -36.81 6.20
CA THR A 259 13.78 -36.13 6.31
C THR A 259 13.93 -34.61 6.13
N LEU A 260 14.99 -34.00 6.71
CA LEU A 260 15.28 -32.58 6.50
C LEU A 260 15.59 -32.24 5.05
N LEU A 261 16.33 -33.10 4.34
CA LEU A 261 16.60 -32.93 2.90
C LEU A 261 15.31 -32.96 2.06
N VAL A 262 14.36 -33.82 2.40
CA VAL A 262 13.05 -33.86 1.72
C VAL A 262 12.28 -32.55 1.97
N VAL A 263 12.28 -32.05 3.20
CA VAL A 263 11.64 -30.76 3.54
C VAL A 263 12.32 -29.60 2.79
N GLU A 264 13.66 -29.60 2.76
CA GLU A 264 14.44 -28.62 2.02
C GLU A 264 14.11 -28.61 0.53
N ALA A 265 14.07 -29.79 -0.11
CA ALA A 265 13.72 -29.94 -1.52
C ALA A 265 12.33 -29.36 -1.83
N TYR A 266 11.36 -29.66 -0.97
CA TYR A 266 10.00 -29.13 -1.12
C TYR A 266 9.96 -27.59 -0.96
N VAL A 267 10.57 -27.06 0.09
CA VAL A 267 10.66 -25.63 0.35
C VAL A 267 11.41 -24.92 -0.78
N GLY A 268 12.51 -25.50 -1.27
CA GLY A 268 13.29 -25.00 -2.39
C GLY A 268 12.47 -24.88 -3.67
N THR A 269 11.77 -25.98 -4.04
CA THR A 269 10.94 -26.02 -5.25
C THR A 269 9.81 -24.99 -5.20
N VAL A 270 9.08 -24.91 -4.07
CA VAL A 270 7.99 -23.94 -3.90
C VAL A 270 8.53 -22.51 -3.94
N SER A 271 9.60 -22.21 -3.19
CA SER A 271 10.19 -20.88 -3.13
C SER A 271 10.71 -20.41 -4.49
N THR A 272 11.39 -21.31 -5.23
CA THR A 272 11.90 -21.01 -6.57
C THR A 272 10.76 -20.75 -7.55
N SER A 273 9.70 -21.54 -7.50
CA SER A 273 8.51 -21.35 -8.34
C SER A 273 7.82 -20.01 -8.07
N VAL A 274 7.65 -19.66 -6.80
CA VAL A 274 7.08 -18.38 -6.39
C VAL A 274 7.99 -17.22 -6.81
N PHE A 275 9.31 -17.36 -6.62
CA PHE A 275 10.29 -16.34 -7.04
C PHE A 275 10.20 -16.05 -8.54
N PHE A 276 10.21 -17.09 -9.39
CA PHE A 276 10.07 -16.89 -10.83
C PHE A 276 8.72 -16.28 -11.21
N ALA A 277 7.63 -16.69 -10.58
CA ALA A 277 6.32 -16.10 -10.81
C ALA A 277 6.30 -14.58 -10.48
N LEU A 278 6.92 -14.18 -9.37
CA LEU A 278 7.04 -12.78 -8.98
C LEU A 278 7.97 -12.00 -9.92
N LEU A 279 9.04 -12.64 -10.40
CA LEU A 279 10.00 -12.04 -11.33
C LEU A 279 9.36 -11.80 -12.70
N VAL A 280 8.60 -12.77 -13.20
CA VAL A 280 7.80 -12.64 -14.43
C VAL A 280 6.79 -11.51 -14.28
N ARG A 281 6.03 -11.47 -13.16
CA ARG A 281 5.10 -10.38 -12.88
C ARG A 281 5.78 -9.02 -12.90
N ARG A 282 6.99 -8.91 -12.34
CA ARG A 282 7.75 -7.64 -12.30
C ARG A 282 8.26 -7.24 -13.69
N TRP A 283 8.73 -8.18 -14.50
CA TRP A 283 9.34 -7.88 -15.81
C TRP A 283 8.31 -7.72 -16.92
N PHE A 284 7.24 -8.52 -16.90
CA PHE A 284 6.18 -8.44 -17.92
C PHE A 284 5.00 -7.59 -17.48
N ARG A 285 5.02 -7.08 -16.23
CA ARG A 285 4.01 -6.14 -15.69
C ARG A 285 2.56 -6.54 -16.01
N LEU A 286 2.28 -7.83 -15.76
CA LEU A 286 0.96 -8.44 -15.96
C LEU A 286 0.01 -8.09 -14.81
#